data_9d5aba553158d5ef4c7c29932a06cd22
#
_entry.id   9d5aba553158d5ef4c7c29932a06cd22
#
_cell.length_a   1.000
_cell.length_b   1.000
_cell.length_c   1.000
_cell.angle_alpha   90.00
_cell.angle_beta   90.00
_cell.angle_gamma   90.00
#
_symmetry.space_group_name_H-M   'P 1'
#
loop_
_entity.id
_entity.type
_entity.pdbx_description
1 polymer ?
#
loop_
_entity_poly.entity_id
_entity_poly.type
_entity_poly.pdbx_seq_one_letter_code
_entity_poly.pdbx_strand_id
1 'polypeptide(L)'
;MNRSKSTASAVMLATISFLPMTACGTGGSGDLASAKQLIQSCNHKPVNSYVGVDATGSGKYSGLDGPRLRALNSELSLVAACGGRAKVTVFTSSSASTFTLFEGPIPLIGATDQAKARRLDKAVAKVSDKVTGSFDDAVATLDKGGSDIVAQLRLASEWATQLGGGQLRVLIETDGLQNRTVKTDQIVADPAAAAARFDMPDLPAGTTVTFAGIGEVRGDAPPTKVVDAVKTFYTLLCQRTGAERCSIVTEIAGSTS
;
A
#
# COMPACT_ATOMS: atom_id res chain seq x y z
N MET A 1 58.50 -39.86 -56.54
CA MET A 1 57.96 -40.98 -55.76
C MET A 1 57.63 -40.47 -54.41
N ASN A 2 56.36 -40.19 -54.13
CA ASN A 2 55.85 -40.17 -52.76
C ASN A 2 54.30 -40.22 -52.83
N ARG A 3 53.74 -41.27 -52.29
CA ARG A 3 52.31 -41.54 -52.29
C ARG A 3 51.67 -40.80 -51.11
N SER A 4 50.73 -39.94 -51.43
CA SER A 4 49.82 -39.34 -50.44
C SER A 4 48.69 -40.30 -50.13
N LYS A 5 48.52 -40.65 -48.86
CA LYS A 5 47.40 -41.44 -48.36
C LYS A 5 46.29 -40.47 -47.93
N SER A 6 45.14 -40.58 -48.55
CA SER A 6 43.91 -39.89 -48.23
C SER A 6 43.22 -40.63 -47.06
N THR A 7 42.98 -39.96 -45.93
CA THR A 7 42.17 -40.46 -44.84
C THR A 7 40.81 -39.78 -44.90
N ALA A 8 39.77 -40.56 -45.17
CA ALA A 8 38.38 -40.12 -45.12
C ALA A 8 37.91 -40.07 -43.67
N SER A 9 37.54 -38.89 -43.19
CA SER A 9 36.86 -38.69 -41.89
C SER A 9 35.35 -38.76 -42.12
N ALA A 10 34.75 -39.77 -41.52
CA ALA A 10 33.30 -39.91 -41.44
C ALA A 10 32.74 -38.91 -40.37
N VAL A 11 31.87 -37.96 -40.81
CA VAL A 11 31.14 -37.08 -39.91
C VAL A 11 29.85 -37.79 -39.55
N MET A 12 29.75 -38.19 -38.28
CA MET A 12 28.50 -38.64 -37.66
C MET A 12 27.63 -37.41 -37.34
N LEU A 13 26.53 -37.23 -38.06
CA LEU A 13 25.47 -36.31 -37.67
C LEU A 13 24.65 -36.92 -36.52
N ALA A 14 24.81 -36.38 -35.34
CA ALA A 14 23.90 -36.64 -34.19
C ALA A 14 22.67 -35.75 -34.35
N THR A 15 21.53 -36.34 -34.71
CA THR A 15 20.24 -35.68 -34.70
C THR A 15 19.75 -35.55 -33.26
N ILE A 16 19.83 -34.34 -32.73
CA ILE A 16 19.24 -34.02 -31.43
C ILE A 16 17.72 -33.79 -31.65
N SER A 17 16.93 -34.78 -31.26
CA SER A 17 15.47 -34.67 -31.25
C SER A 17 15.06 -33.72 -30.10
N PHE A 18 14.70 -32.48 -30.43
CA PHE A 18 14.00 -31.57 -29.53
C PHE A 18 12.58 -32.08 -29.30
N LEU A 19 12.31 -32.65 -28.11
CA LEU A 19 10.95 -32.84 -27.61
C LEU A 19 10.40 -31.47 -27.22
N PRO A 20 9.23 -31.02 -27.70
CA PRO A 20 8.58 -29.84 -27.19
C PRO A 20 8.10 -30.14 -25.77
N MET A 21 8.79 -29.59 -24.78
CA MET A 21 8.21 -29.48 -23.44
C MET A 21 6.99 -28.56 -23.54
N THR A 22 5.82 -29.13 -23.58
CA THR A 22 4.57 -28.42 -23.32
C THR A 22 4.64 -27.86 -21.90
N ALA A 23 4.90 -26.55 -21.80
CA ALA A 23 4.80 -25.80 -20.55
C ALA A 23 3.33 -25.84 -20.12
N CYS A 24 2.99 -26.76 -19.24
CA CYS A 24 1.75 -26.70 -18.46
C CYS A 24 1.74 -25.41 -17.66
N GLY A 25 0.70 -24.64 -17.86
CA GLY A 25 0.15 -23.51 -17.13
C GLY A 25 0.98 -22.92 -15.97
N THR A 26 1.67 -21.82 -16.21
CA THR A 26 2.40 -21.04 -15.19
C THR A 26 1.49 -20.02 -14.50
N GLY A 27 0.27 -20.40 -14.14
CA GLY A 27 -0.67 -19.52 -13.43
C GLY A 27 -0.60 -19.57 -11.90
N GLY A 28 0.31 -20.30 -11.28
CA GLY A 28 0.24 -20.50 -9.83
C GLY A 28 1.54 -20.56 -9.05
N SER A 29 2.69 -20.65 -9.70
CA SER A 29 3.95 -20.86 -8.98
C SER A 29 4.60 -19.56 -8.49
N GLY A 30 4.40 -18.44 -9.18
CA GLY A 30 4.92 -17.13 -8.78
C GLY A 30 4.25 -16.59 -7.53
N ASP A 31 2.92 -16.66 -7.48
CA ASP A 31 2.13 -16.15 -6.36
C ASP A 31 2.40 -16.91 -5.05
N LEU A 32 2.52 -18.24 -5.12
CA LEU A 32 2.82 -19.07 -3.96
C LEU A 32 4.23 -18.82 -3.42
N ALA A 33 5.22 -18.61 -4.29
CA ALA A 33 6.58 -18.29 -3.88
C ALA A 33 6.65 -16.93 -3.20
N SER A 34 6.01 -15.92 -3.76
CA SER A 34 5.91 -14.57 -3.20
C SER A 34 5.20 -14.56 -1.86
N ALA A 35 4.08 -15.26 -1.73
CA ALA A 35 3.35 -15.41 -0.47
C ALA A 35 4.20 -16.10 0.61
N LYS A 36 4.96 -17.13 0.26
CA LYS A 36 5.88 -17.80 1.18
C LYS A 36 7.02 -16.88 1.61
N GLN A 37 7.61 -16.13 0.68
CA GLN A 37 8.66 -15.16 0.97
C GLN A 37 8.13 -14.07 1.90
N LEU A 38 6.92 -13.56 1.68
CA LEU A 38 6.28 -12.57 2.53
C LEU A 38 6.13 -13.10 3.97
N ILE A 39 5.64 -14.33 4.16
CA ILE A 39 5.49 -14.96 5.48
C ILE A 39 6.85 -15.08 6.17
N GLN A 40 7.90 -15.46 5.44
CA GLN A 40 9.24 -15.61 5.98
C GLN A 40 9.92 -14.28 6.33
N SER A 41 9.55 -13.19 5.66
CA SER A 41 10.11 -11.86 5.91
C SER A 41 9.60 -11.20 7.21
N CYS A 42 8.56 -11.74 7.82
CA CYS A 42 7.90 -11.13 8.99
C CYS A 42 8.72 -11.12 10.29
N ASN A 43 9.81 -11.85 10.39
CA ASN A 43 10.71 -11.90 11.56
C ASN A 43 9.97 -12.06 12.92
N HIS A 44 8.84 -12.76 12.92
CA HIS A 44 7.96 -12.98 14.09
C HIS A 44 7.43 -11.70 14.77
N LYS A 45 7.49 -10.55 14.10
CA LYS A 45 6.92 -9.29 14.61
C LYS A 45 5.55 -9.06 13.97
N PRO A 46 4.49 -8.88 14.78
CA PRO A 46 3.19 -8.51 14.26
C PRO A 46 3.25 -7.18 13.52
N VAL A 47 2.57 -7.10 12.39
CA VAL A 47 2.41 -5.87 11.60
C VAL A 47 0.97 -5.38 11.72
N ASN A 48 0.81 -4.18 12.28
CA ASN A 48 -0.46 -3.50 12.34
C ASN A 48 -0.52 -2.47 11.23
N SER A 49 -1.56 -2.49 10.41
CA SER A 49 -1.71 -1.55 9.30
C SER A 49 -2.96 -0.70 9.46
N TYR A 50 -2.78 0.61 9.47
CA TYR A 50 -3.83 1.61 9.39
C TYR A 50 -3.90 2.13 7.94
N VAL A 51 -5.03 1.92 7.28
CA VAL A 51 -5.25 2.39 5.90
C VAL A 51 -6.38 3.42 5.93
N GLY A 52 -6.07 4.66 5.55
CA GLY A 52 -7.04 5.73 5.38
C GLY A 52 -7.26 6.01 3.90
N VAL A 53 -8.52 5.93 3.44
CA VAL A 53 -8.89 6.21 2.06
C VAL A 53 -9.64 7.54 2.00
N ASP A 54 -9.08 8.49 1.29
CA ASP A 54 -9.71 9.79 1.06
C ASP A 54 -10.85 9.64 0.03
N ALA A 55 -12.07 9.94 0.47
CA ALA A 55 -13.28 9.88 -0.35
C ALA A 55 -13.77 11.28 -0.78
N THR A 56 -12.94 12.30 -0.71
CA THR A 56 -13.29 13.64 -1.18
C THR A 56 -13.41 13.68 -2.71
N GLY A 57 -14.22 14.61 -3.20
CA GLY A 57 -14.52 14.69 -4.63
C GLY A 57 -13.37 15.19 -5.51
N SER A 58 -12.25 15.65 -4.94
CA SER A 58 -11.07 16.13 -5.67
C SER A 58 -10.21 15.02 -6.25
N GLY A 59 -10.19 13.85 -5.62
CA GLY A 59 -9.35 12.74 -6.05
C GLY A 59 -9.77 12.14 -7.40
N LYS A 60 -8.80 11.61 -8.15
CA LYS A 60 -8.98 10.94 -9.44
C LYS A 60 -9.86 9.69 -9.32
N TYR A 61 -9.73 8.98 -8.23
CA TYR A 61 -10.44 7.74 -7.99
C TYR A 61 -11.70 8.02 -7.15
N SER A 62 -12.86 7.65 -7.68
CA SER A 62 -14.14 7.85 -6.99
C SER A 62 -14.54 6.70 -6.09
N GLY A 63 -13.86 5.56 -6.22
CA GLY A 63 -14.12 4.33 -5.49
C GLY A 63 -12.85 3.71 -4.94
N LEU A 64 -13.01 2.55 -4.31
CA LEU A 64 -11.93 1.69 -3.88
C LEU A 64 -11.68 0.61 -4.94
N ASP A 65 -11.04 1.01 -6.03
CA ASP A 65 -10.79 0.19 -7.21
C ASP A 65 -9.34 0.33 -7.71
N GLY A 66 -8.98 -0.43 -8.72
CA GLY A 66 -7.71 -0.32 -9.45
C GLY A 66 -6.50 -0.19 -8.52
N PRO A 67 -5.73 0.92 -8.60
CA PRO A 67 -4.53 1.12 -7.80
C PRO A 67 -4.80 1.14 -6.29
N ARG A 68 -5.89 1.78 -5.83
CA ARG A 68 -6.27 1.85 -4.41
C ARG A 68 -6.50 0.46 -3.82
N LEU A 69 -7.28 -0.36 -4.52
CA LEU A 69 -7.56 -1.72 -4.09
C LEU A 69 -6.29 -2.58 -4.05
N ARG A 70 -5.36 -2.38 -5.00
CA ARG A 70 -4.07 -3.09 -4.98
C ARG A 70 -3.21 -2.69 -3.78
N ALA A 71 -3.12 -1.41 -3.47
CA ALA A 71 -2.36 -0.91 -2.32
C ALA A 71 -2.95 -1.42 -1.00
N LEU A 72 -4.28 -1.35 -0.85
CA LEU A 72 -4.99 -1.94 0.27
C LEU A 72 -4.68 -3.44 0.40
N ASN A 73 -4.82 -4.22 -0.67
CA ASN A 73 -4.58 -5.67 -0.64
C ASN A 73 -3.13 -6.02 -0.29
N SER A 74 -2.16 -5.18 -0.67
CA SER A 74 -0.76 -5.32 -0.25
C SER A 74 -0.60 -5.18 1.26
N GLU A 75 -1.22 -4.17 1.88
CA GLU A 75 -1.20 -3.98 3.33
C GLU A 75 -1.94 -5.11 4.07
N LEU A 76 -3.10 -5.55 3.57
CA LEU A 76 -3.84 -6.68 4.14
C LEU A 76 -3.03 -7.99 4.05
N SER A 77 -2.30 -8.20 2.95
CA SER A 77 -1.43 -9.36 2.77
C SER A 77 -0.30 -9.39 3.79
N LEU A 78 0.32 -8.24 4.03
CA LEU A 78 1.39 -8.10 5.02
C LEU A 78 0.86 -8.39 6.43
N VAL A 79 -0.30 -7.82 6.80
CA VAL A 79 -0.95 -8.09 8.09
C VAL A 79 -1.29 -9.58 8.24
N ALA A 80 -1.86 -10.20 7.22
CA ALA A 80 -2.21 -11.63 7.24
C ALA A 80 -0.96 -12.52 7.38
N ALA A 81 0.11 -12.19 6.65
CA ALA A 81 1.35 -12.95 6.66
C ALA A 81 2.08 -12.86 8.00
N CYS A 82 2.20 -11.65 8.55
CA CYS A 82 2.99 -11.39 9.76
C CYS A 82 2.20 -11.56 11.07
N GLY A 83 0.88 -11.68 10.99
CA GLY A 83 0.01 -11.69 12.18
C GLY A 83 -0.01 -10.30 12.84
N GLY A 84 -1.17 -9.74 12.98
CA GLY A 84 -1.39 -8.41 13.51
C GLY A 84 -2.83 -8.01 13.24
N ARG A 85 -3.08 -6.72 13.15
CA ARG A 85 -4.42 -6.18 12.91
C ARG A 85 -4.39 -5.15 11.79
N ALA A 86 -5.45 -5.11 11.00
CA ALA A 86 -5.69 -4.04 10.05
C ALA A 86 -6.85 -3.18 10.54
N LYS A 87 -6.74 -1.87 10.30
CA LYS A 87 -7.85 -0.91 10.38
C LYS A 87 -7.93 -0.19 9.05
N VAL A 88 -9.06 -0.32 8.37
CA VAL A 88 -9.32 0.36 7.10
C VAL A 88 -10.43 1.36 7.33
N THR A 89 -10.15 2.61 7.01
CA THR A 89 -11.07 3.72 7.17
C THR A 89 -11.30 4.44 5.85
N VAL A 90 -12.45 5.04 5.71
CA VAL A 90 -12.74 6.05 4.68
C VAL A 90 -13.03 7.36 5.38
N PHE A 91 -12.50 8.46 4.87
CA PHE A 91 -12.62 9.77 5.51
C PHE A 91 -12.86 10.91 4.51
N THR A 92 -13.31 12.05 5.05
CA THR A 92 -13.50 13.28 4.31
C THR A 92 -13.06 14.49 5.16
N SER A 93 -13.96 15.37 5.51
CA SER A 93 -13.70 16.74 5.98
C SER A 93 -13.15 16.88 7.39
N SER A 94 -13.28 15.86 8.24
CA SER A 94 -12.82 15.92 9.64
C SER A 94 -12.59 14.51 10.21
N SER A 95 -11.95 14.42 11.37
CA SER A 95 -11.81 13.16 12.10
C SER A 95 -13.18 12.56 12.49
N ALA A 96 -14.18 13.40 12.75
CA ALA A 96 -15.57 12.97 12.98
C ALA A 96 -16.24 12.42 11.72
N SER A 97 -15.75 12.81 10.54
CA SER A 97 -16.20 12.30 9.23
C SER A 97 -15.27 11.17 8.76
N THR A 98 -15.01 10.20 9.64
CA THR A 98 -14.24 8.99 9.36
C THR A 98 -15.08 7.77 9.70
N PHE A 99 -15.23 6.86 8.73
CA PHE A 99 -15.97 5.61 8.92
C PHE A 99 -15.00 4.43 8.85
N THR A 100 -15.13 3.48 9.80
CA THR A 100 -14.30 2.26 9.80
C THR A 100 -14.97 1.18 8.96
N LEU A 101 -14.36 0.82 7.84
CA LEU A 101 -14.82 -0.23 6.93
C LEU A 101 -14.45 -1.63 7.46
N PHE A 102 -13.27 -1.74 8.07
CA PHE A 102 -12.79 -2.98 8.67
C PHE A 102 -11.87 -2.66 9.85
N GLU A 103 -11.98 -3.44 10.92
CA GLU A 103 -10.99 -3.48 11.99
C GLU A 103 -10.91 -4.91 12.54
N GLY A 104 -9.71 -5.47 12.58
CA GLY A 104 -9.50 -6.79 13.16
C GLY A 104 -8.25 -7.50 12.68
N PRO A 105 -7.99 -8.69 13.23
CA PRO A 105 -6.95 -9.57 12.72
C PRO A 105 -7.39 -10.21 11.39
N ILE A 106 -6.38 -10.61 10.60
CA ILE A 106 -6.59 -11.41 9.39
C ILE A 106 -5.96 -12.79 9.63
N PRO A 107 -6.71 -13.74 10.20
CA PRO A 107 -6.13 -15.01 10.61
C PRO A 107 -5.71 -15.84 9.41
N LEU A 108 -4.44 -16.24 9.38
CA LEU A 108 -3.86 -17.10 8.38
C LEU A 108 -3.61 -18.49 8.99
N ILE A 109 -4.59 -19.38 8.84
CA ILE A 109 -4.57 -20.71 9.44
C ILE A 109 -3.67 -21.64 8.63
N GLY A 110 -2.72 -22.34 9.29
CA GLY A 110 -1.84 -23.34 8.68
C GLY A 110 -0.70 -23.73 9.61
N ALA A 111 -0.37 -25.03 9.64
CA ALA A 111 0.73 -25.55 10.43
C ALA A 111 2.11 -25.27 9.81
N THR A 112 2.19 -25.01 8.50
CA THR A 112 3.42 -24.72 7.77
C THR A 112 3.26 -23.44 6.96
N ASP A 113 4.39 -22.79 6.64
CA ASP A 113 4.39 -21.58 5.78
C ASP A 113 3.77 -21.86 4.42
N GLN A 114 4.00 -23.04 3.85
CA GLN A 114 3.38 -23.43 2.59
C GLN A 114 1.84 -23.55 2.70
N ALA A 115 1.33 -24.09 3.83
CA ALA A 115 -0.11 -24.18 4.06
C ALA A 115 -0.74 -22.78 4.28
N LYS A 116 -0.01 -21.89 4.94
CA LYS A 116 -0.40 -20.48 5.11
C LYS A 116 -0.39 -19.75 3.78
N ALA A 117 0.70 -19.87 2.99
CA ALA A 117 0.85 -19.21 1.70
C ALA A 117 -0.30 -19.54 0.73
N ARG A 118 -0.74 -20.80 0.67
CA ARG A 118 -1.89 -21.24 -0.16
C ARG A 118 -3.22 -20.60 0.25
N ARG A 119 -3.32 -20.01 1.41
CA ARG A 119 -4.55 -19.43 1.96
C ARG A 119 -4.51 -17.91 2.03
N LEU A 120 -3.34 -17.30 1.77
CA LEU A 120 -3.12 -15.87 1.91
C LEU A 120 -4.13 -15.08 1.07
N ASP A 121 -4.18 -15.35 -0.23
CA ASP A 121 -5.06 -14.62 -1.16
C ASP A 121 -6.53 -14.73 -0.77
N LYS A 122 -6.97 -15.92 -0.36
CA LYS A 122 -8.35 -16.12 0.10
C LYS A 122 -8.67 -15.37 1.39
N ALA A 123 -7.71 -15.30 2.32
CA ALA A 123 -7.87 -14.57 3.57
C ALA A 123 -7.94 -13.05 3.30
N VAL A 124 -7.11 -12.55 2.42
CA VAL A 124 -7.10 -11.14 1.99
C VAL A 124 -8.37 -10.80 1.21
N ALA A 125 -8.76 -11.61 0.22
CA ALA A 125 -9.96 -11.39 -0.57
C ALA A 125 -11.20 -11.26 0.31
N LYS A 126 -11.35 -12.09 1.34
CA LYS A 126 -12.48 -12.00 2.27
C LYS A 126 -12.59 -10.65 2.96
N VAL A 127 -11.49 -10.03 3.34
CA VAL A 127 -11.47 -8.69 3.97
C VAL A 127 -11.69 -7.63 2.91
N SER A 128 -11.02 -7.76 1.77
CA SER A 128 -11.13 -6.86 0.62
C SER A 128 -12.57 -6.74 0.13
N ASP A 129 -13.26 -7.86 -0.06
CA ASP A 129 -14.68 -7.92 -0.47
C ASP A 129 -15.60 -7.22 0.55
N LYS A 130 -15.32 -7.41 1.86
CA LYS A 130 -16.07 -6.72 2.90
C LYS A 130 -15.88 -5.22 2.84
N VAL A 131 -14.63 -4.77 2.66
CA VAL A 131 -14.27 -3.34 2.59
C VAL A 131 -14.87 -2.69 1.35
N THR A 132 -14.72 -3.31 0.17
CA THR A 132 -15.29 -2.80 -1.09
C THR A 132 -16.81 -2.79 -1.06
N GLY A 133 -17.43 -3.83 -0.53
CA GLY A 133 -18.91 -3.93 -0.45
C GLY A 133 -19.56 -2.92 0.50
N SER A 134 -18.80 -2.34 1.45
CA SER A 134 -19.30 -1.31 2.37
C SER A 134 -18.83 0.10 2.06
N PHE A 135 -17.97 0.28 1.05
CA PHE A 135 -17.31 1.55 0.77
C PHE A 135 -18.29 2.65 0.35
N ASP A 136 -19.12 2.38 -0.66
CA ASP A 136 -20.04 3.39 -1.21
C ASP A 136 -21.09 3.81 -0.19
N ASP A 137 -21.64 2.86 0.57
CA ASP A 137 -22.59 3.15 1.64
C ASP A 137 -21.95 4.02 2.74
N ALA A 138 -20.71 3.71 3.12
CA ALA A 138 -19.98 4.53 4.08
C ALA A 138 -19.73 5.96 3.56
N VAL A 139 -19.25 6.10 2.31
CA VAL A 139 -19.02 7.41 1.67
C VAL A 139 -20.30 8.24 1.60
N ALA A 140 -21.46 7.60 1.37
CA ALA A 140 -22.74 8.30 1.31
C ALA A 140 -23.13 8.96 2.65
N THR A 141 -22.60 8.46 3.78
CA THR A 141 -22.89 9.00 5.13
C THR A 141 -21.93 10.11 5.54
N LEU A 142 -20.80 10.30 4.83
CA LEU A 142 -19.78 11.26 5.20
C LEU A 142 -20.09 12.67 4.70
N ASP A 143 -19.67 13.66 5.49
CA ASP A 143 -19.72 15.07 5.09
C ASP A 143 -18.73 15.34 3.94
N LYS A 144 -19.21 15.96 2.86
CA LYS A 144 -18.43 16.22 1.64
C LYS A 144 -17.65 17.54 1.67
N GLY A 145 -17.57 18.20 2.81
CA GLY A 145 -17.08 19.58 2.92
C GLY A 145 -15.55 19.77 2.96
N GLY A 146 -14.74 18.81 2.59
CA GLY A 146 -13.27 18.97 2.55
C GLY A 146 -12.47 17.72 2.92
N SER A 147 -11.14 17.88 3.04
CA SER A 147 -10.22 16.80 3.45
C SER A 147 -9.47 17.17 4.73
N ASP A 148 -9.53 16.32 5.75
CA ASP A 148 -8.69 16.40 6.96
C ASP A 148 -7.73 15.21 7.02
N ILE A 149 -6.76 15.25 6.12
CA ILE A 149 -5.80 14.18 5.91
C ILE A 149 -4.89 14.02 7.14
N VAL A 150 -4.53 15.12 7.78
CA VAL A 150 -3.61 15.13 8.94
C VAL A 150 -4.25 14.45 10.16
N ALA A 151 -5.57 14.57 10.31
CA ALA A 151 -6.29 13.89 11.40
C ALA A 151 -6.14 12.36 11.36
N GLN A 152 -5.90 11.78 10.18
CA GLN A 152 -5.70 10.34 10.05
C GLN A 152 -4.43 9.85 10.76
N LEU A 153 -3.37 10.67 10.84
CA LEU A 153 -2.17 10.32 11.60
C LEU A 153 -2.45 10.26 13.12
N ARG A 154 -3.31 11.16 13.62
CA ARG A 154 -3.74 11.12 15.03
C ARG A 154 -4.57 9.86 15.31
N LEU A 155 -5.54 9.54 14.46
CA LEU A 155 -6.35 8.33 14.59
C LEU A 155 -5.50 7.05 14.51
N ALA A 156 -4.48 7.03 13.66
CA ALA A 156 -3.54 5.92 13.57
C ALA A 156 -2.71 5.76 14.86
N SER A 157 -2.22 6.88 15.43
CA SER A 157 -1.48 6.89 16.72
C SER A 157 -2.35 6.39 17.87
N GLU A 158 -3.58 6.91 17.99
CA GLU A 158 -4.54 6.50 19.03
C GLU A 158 -4.86 5.00 18.92
N TRP A 159 -5.10 4.51 17.70
CA TRP A 159 -5.35 3.11 17.48
C TRP A 159 -4.14 2.22 17.81
N ALA A 160 -2.93 2.62 17.41
CA ALA A 160 -1.71 1.88 17.73
C ALA A 160 -1.47 1.78 19.24
N THR A 161 -1.75 2.87 19.98
CA THR A 161 -1.66 2.87 21.44
C THR A 161 -2.59 1.84 22.09
N GLN A 162 -3.80 1.68 21.54
CA GLN A 162 -4.76 0.67 22.02
C GLN A 162 -4.31 -0.77 21.77
N LEU A 163 -3.48 -1.00 20.74
CA LEU A 163 -2.98 -2.34 20.42
C LEU A 163 -1.86 -2.82 21.33
N GLY A 164 -1.14 -1.91 21.98
CA GLY A 164 -0.11 -2.24 22.94
C GLY A 164 1.18 -2.82 22.35
N GLY A 165 1.38 -2.81 21.03
CA GLY A 165 2.62 -3.28 20.39
C GLY A 165 2.45 -3.70 18.93
N GLY A 166 3.58 -4.14 18.33
CA GLY A 166 3.68 -4.47 16.90
C GLY A 166 4.26 -3.32 16.08
N GLN A 167 4.68 -3.62 14.86
CA GLN A 167 5.15 -2.61 13.92
C GLN A 167 3.94 -1.91 13.29
N LEU A 168 3.88 -0.59 13.41
CA LEU A 168 2.81 0.19 12.78
C LEU A 168 3.19 0.56 11.34
N ARG A 169 2.24 0.37 10.43
CA ARG A 169 2.26 0.90 9.07
C ARG A 169 1.04 1.79 8.87
N VAL A 170 1.24 2.96 8.32
CA VAL A 170 0.16 3.90 8.00
C VAL A 170 0.20 4.16 6.50
N LEU A 171 -0.87 3.82 5.80
CA LEU A 171 -1.09 4.17 4.41
C LEU A 171 -2.27 5.14 4.32
N ILE A 172 -2.03 6.33 3.75
CA ILE A 172 -3.08 7.30 3.46
C ILE A 172 -3.16 7.48 1.95
N GLU A 173 -4.25 7.03 1.36
CA GLU A 173 -4.55 7.17 -0.07
C GLU A 173 -5.31 8.47 -0.29
N THR A 174 -4.65 9.50 -0.83
CA THR A 174 -5.19 10.84 -0.99
C THR A 174 -4.51 11.58 -2.14
N ASP A 175 -5.21 12.53 -2.77
CA ASP A 175 -4.59 13.49 -3.70
C ASP A 175 -3.73 14.54 -2.99
N GLY A 176 -3.81 14.62 -1.66
CA GLY A 176 -3.03 15.52 -0.82
C GLY A 176 -3.55 16.95 -0.79
N LEU A 177 -4.65 17.28 -1.48
CA LEU A 177 -5.18 18.62 -1.51
C LEU A 177 -5.97 18.93 -0.23
N GLN A 178 -5.22 19.43 0.75
CA GLN A 178 -5.75 19.84 2.05
C GLN A 178 -6.55 21.14 1.93
N ASN A 179 -7.72 21.22 2.57
CA ASN A 179 -8.52 22.45 2.63
C ASN A 179 -9.11 22.74 4.03
N ARG A 180 -8.74 21.95 5.04
CA ARG A 180 -9.03 22.19 6.46
C ARG A 180 -7.76 22.63 7.18
N THR A 181 -7.89 23.48 8.19
CA THR A 181 -6.79 24.07 8.98
C THR A 181 -5.82 24.90 8.15
N VAL A 182 -5.32 24.36 7.03
CA VAL A 182 -4.45 25.01 6.05
C VAL A 182 -4.99 24.69 4.65
N LYS A 183 -5.04 25.70 3.78
CA LYS A 183 -5.46 25.54 2.40
C LYS A 183 -4.26 25.23 1.49
N THR A 184 -4.52 24.60 0.35
CA THR A 184 -3.47 24.23 -0.61
C THR A 184 -2.66 25.44 -1.11
N ASP A 185 -3.28 26.61 -1.31
CA ASP A 185 -2.57 27.85 -1.68
C ASP A 185 -1.56 28.31 -0.61
N GLN A 186 -1.89 28.15 0.67
CA GLN A 186 -0.98 28.43 1.78
C GLN A 186 0.19 27.41 1.83
N ILE A 187 -0.09 26.13 1.54
CA ILE A 187 0.95 25.11 1.41
C ILE A 187 1.90 25.46 0.26
N VAL A 188 1.37 25.89 -0.89
CA VAL A 188 2.18 26.27 -2.06
C VAL A 188 3.00 27.52 -1.80
N ALA A 189 2.49 28.46 -0.99
CA ALA A 189 3.22 29.69 -0.63
C ALA A 189 4.41 29.40 0.30
N ASP A 190 4.19 28.60 1.35
CA ASP A 190 5.23 28.19 2.33
C ASP A 190 4.86 26.87 2.98
N PRO A 191 5.37 25.72 2.47
CA PRO A 191 5.08 24.40 3.03
C PRO A 191 5.54 24.25 4.48
N ALA A 192 6.63 24.91 4.88
CA ALA A 192 7.19 24.79 6.23
C ALA A 192 6.32 25.55 7.25
N ALA A 193 5.95 26.79 6.94
CA ALA A 193 5.05 27.57 7.78
C ALA A 193 3.66 26.90 7.86
N ALA A 194 3.20 26.31 6.76
CA ALA A 194 1.94 25.55 6.75
C ALA A 194 2.02 24.31 7.65
N ALA A 195 3.09 23.51 7.58
CA ALA A 195 3.30 22.33 8.39
C ALA A 195 3.44 22.67 9.89
N ALA A 196 4.08 23.79 10.22
CA ALA A 196 4.26 24.24 11.61
C ALA A 196 2.94 24.52 12.35
N ARG A 197 1.83 24.70 11.63
CA ARG A 197 0.50 24.98 12.22
C ARG A 197 -0.21 23.74 12.80
N PHE A 198 0.32 22.55 12.54
CA PHE A 198 -0.26 21.31 13.05
C PHE A 198 0.48 20.83 14.29
N ASP A 199 -0.28 20.38 15.27
CA ASP A 199 0.23 19.60 16.38
C ASP A 199 0.20 18.12 15.99
N MET A 200 1.40 17.51 15.84
CA MET A 200 1.54 16.16 15.31
C MET A 200 1.60 15.16 16.46
N PRO A 201 0.91 14.01 16.31
CA PRO A 201 1.02 12.94 17.30
C PRO A 201 2.39 12.26 17.20
N ASP A 202 2.89 11.75 18.31
CA ASP A 202 3.99 10.80 18.30
C ASP A 202 3.49 9.43 17.81
N LEU A 203 4.17 8.87 16.82
CA LEU A 203 3.92 7.50 16.36
C LEU A 203 4.89 6.52 17.03
N PRO A 204 4.51 5.26 17.25
CA PRO A 204 5.40 4.24 17.79
C PRO A 204 6.71 4.13 17.00
N ALA A 205 7.82 3.83 17.70
CA ALA A 205 9.10 3.59 17.03
C ALA A 205 8.99 2.47 16.00
N GLY A 206 9.68 2.62 14.87
CA GLY A 206 9.62 1.68 13.75
C GLY A 206 8.40 1.88 12.82
N THR A 207 7.61 2.95 13.03
CA THR A 207 6.46 3.24 12.17
C THR A 207 6.89 3.66 10.78
N THR A 208 6.22 3.11 9.76
CA THR A 208 6.32 3.58 8.37
C THR A 208 5.03 4.31 8.00
N VAL A 209 5.16 5.52 7.44
CA VAL A 209 4.03 6.31 6.94
C VAL A 209 4.17 6.51 5.44
N THR A 210 3.11 6.21 4.70
CA THR A 210 3.03 6.43 3.26
C THR A 210 1.81 7.28 2.93
N PHE A 211 2.02 8.40 2.25
CA PHE A 211 0.96 9.14 1.55
C PHE A 211 1.06 8.82 0.07
N ALA A 212 0.02 8.23 -0.51
CA ALA A 212 0.01 7.75 -1.88
C ALA A 212 -1.11 8.41 -2.69
N GLY A 213 -0.81 8.78 -3.94
CA GLY A 213 -1.75 9.45 -4.83
C GLY A 213 -1.59 10.97 -4.88
N ILE A 214 -0.52 11.52 -4.32
CA ILE A 214 -0.32 12.98 -4.24
C ILE A 214 -0.33 13.62 -5.63
N GLY A 215 -1.31 14.51 -5.86
CA GLY A 215 -1.53 15.14 -7.15
C GLY A 215 -2.39 14.34 -8.13
N GLU A 216 -2.86 13.15 -7.76
CA GLU A 216 -3.82 12.36 -8.53
C GLU A 216 -5.24 12.91 -8.39
N VAL A 217 -5.52 14.00 -9.09
CA VAL A 217 -6.81 14.70 -9.04
C VAL A 217 -7.72 14.32 -10.20
N ARG A 218 -8.99 14.61 -10.05
CA ARG A 218 -9.98 14.52 -11.13
C ARG A 218 -9.80 15.73 -12.08
N GLY A 219 -9.73 15.48 -13.38
CA GLY A 219 -9.51 16.49 -14.41
C GLY A 219 -8.04 16.75 -14.70
N ASP A 220 -7.65 17.99 -14.89
CA ASP A 220 -6.29 18.36 -15.26
C ASP A 220 -5.32 18.17 -14.09
N ALA A 221 -4.17 17.60 -14.38
CA ALA A 221 -3.12 17.43 -13.37
C ALA A 221 -2.67 18.78 -12.81
N PRO A 222 -2.47 18.91 -11.48
CA PRO A 222 -2.00 20.14 -10.89
C PRO A 222 -0.57 20.45 -11.39
N PRO A 223 -0.20 21.74 -11.44
CA PRO A 223 1.16 22.12 -11.79
C PRO A 223 2.19 21.45 -10.89
N THR A 224 3.35 21.09 -11.44
CA THR A 224 4.44 20.42 -10.69
C THR A 224 4.80 21.16 -9.40
N LYS A 225 4.83 22.51 -9.43
CA LYS A 225 5.06 23.33 -8.23
C LYS A 225 4.07 23.03 -7.10
N VAL A 226 2.81 22.77 -7.42
CA VAL A 226 1.79 22.42 -6.42
C VAL A 226 2.07 21.05 -5.82
N VAL A 227 2.36 20.07 -6.68
CA VAL A 227 2.68 18.70 -6.25
C VAL A 227 3.91 18.67 -5.35
N ASP A 228 4.98 19.39 -5.73
CA ASP A 228 6.24 19.47 -4.98
C ASP A 228 6.03 20.14 -3.61
N ALA A 229 5.27 21.22 -3.57
CA ALA A 229 4.93 21.90 -2.30
C ALA A 229 4.12 21.00 -1.37
N VAL A 230 3.13 20.27 -1.89
CA VAL A 230 2.31 19.32 -1.13
C VAL A 230 3.17 18.15 -0.63
N LYS A 231 4.05 17.60 -1.45
CA LYS A 231 5.01 16.57 -1.02
C LYS A 231 5.91 17.06 0.10
N THR A 232 6.46 18.26 -0.03
CA THR A 232 7.28 18.88 1.01
C THR A 232 6.51 19.04 2.31
N PHE A 233 5.29 19.54 2.25
CA PHE A 233 4.40 19.69 3.39
C PHE A 233 4.17 18.38 4.14
N TYR A 234 3.75 17.29 3.45
CA TYR A 234 3.54 16.00 4.10
C TYR A 234 4.83 15.33 4.58
N THR A 235 5.96 15.57 3.91
CA THR A 235 7.26 15.12 4.39
C THR A 235 7.58 15.74 5.75
N LEU A 236 7.41 17.06 5.88
CA LEU A 236 7.65 17.78 7.13
C LEU A 236 6.70 17.34 8.26
N LEU A 237 5.42 17.13 7.95
CA LEU A 237 4.46 16.60 8.91
C LEU A 237 4.86 15.19 9.37
N CYS A 238 5.17 14.30 8.45
CA CYS A 238 5.56 12.93 8.77
C CYS A 238 6.82 12.88 9.64
N GLN A 239 7.85 13.65 9.32
CA GLN A 239 9.08 13.73 10.11
C GLN A 239 8.81 14.14 11.57
N ARG A 240 7.83 15.01 11.79
CA ARG A 240 7.46 15.48 13.14
C ARG A 240 6.70 14.44 13.97
N THR A 241 6.24 13.35 13.36
CA THR A 241 5.59 12.25 14.11
C THR A 241 6.58 11.26 14.72
N GLY A 242 7.88 11.40 14.46
CA GLY A 242 8.89 10.40 14.87
C GLY A 242 8.84 9.10 14.07
N ALA A 243 8.12 9.04 12.95
CA ALA A 243 8.10 7.88 12.07
C ALA A 243 9.50 7.56 11.53
N GLU A 244 9.86 6.26 11.51
CA GLU A 244 11.16 5.81 11.00
C GLU A 244 11.30 6.03 9.49
N ARG A 245 10.19 5.88 8.76
CA ARG A 245 10.17 6.06 7.30
C ARG A 245 8.95 6.85 6.86
N CYS A 246 9.19 7.85 6.02
CA CYS A 246 8.18 8.68 5.39
C CYS A 246 8.28 8.55 3.87
N SER A 247 7.20 8.11 3.22
CA SER A 247 7.10 8.00 1.77
C SER A 247 5.93 8.84 1.27
N ILE A 248 6.21 9.83 0.43
CA ILE A 248 5.20 10.72 -0.15
C ILE A 248 5.27 10.57 -1.66
N VAL A 249 4.33 9.81 -2.24
CA VAL A 249 4.38 9.37 -3.64
C VAL A 249 3.16 9.82 -4.44
N THR A 250 3.37 10.06 -5.74
CA THR A 250 2.29 10.42 -6.66
C THR A 250 1.49 9.19 -7.08
N GLU A 251 2.14 8.04 -7.22
CA GLU A 251 1.47 6.82 -7.63
C GLU A 251 0.92 6.06 -6.42
N ILE A 252 -0.29 5.52 -6.57
CA ILE A 252 -0.82 4.54 -5.64
C ILE A 252 -0.35 3.18 -6.13
N ALA A 253 0.86 2.78 -5.74
CA ALA A 253 1.38 1.45 -6.02
C ALA A 253 1.20 0.54 -4.80
N GLY A 254 0.85 -0.72 -5.03
CA GLY A 254 1.02 -1.73 -3.99
C GLY A 254 2.50 -1.76 -3.60
N SER A 255 2.82 -1.74 -2.30
CA SER A 255 4.20 -1.74 -1.84
C SER A 255 4.93 -2.96 -2.40
N THR A 256 5.79 -2.75 -3.39
CA THR A 256 6.83 -3.73 -3.69
C THR A 256 7.85 -3.62 -2.56
N SER A 257 7.80 -4.57 -1.65
CA SER A 257 8.82 -4.78 -0.61
C SER A 257 10.15 -5.18 -1.22
#